data_e34401a8b2a6d6943d8a27f4e958bd6d
#
_entry.id   e34401a8b2a6d6943d8a27f4e958bd6d
#
_cell.length_a   1.000
_cell.length_b   1.000
_cell.length_c   1.000
_cell.angle_alpha   90.00
_cell.angle_beta   90.00
_cell.angle_gamma   90.00
#
_symmetry.space_group_name_H-M   'P 1'
#
loop_
_entity.id
_entity.type
_entity.pdbx_description
1 polymer ?
#
loop_
_entity_poly.entity_id
_entity_poly.type
_entity_poly.pdbx_seq_one_letter_code
_entity_poly.pdbx_strand_id
1 'polypeptide(L)'
;YCKVFLSDSQNQIKELQESLLYQEFLKDTNLTIVEQTPLNGSKISLLVKTTDVHTPMLFHSIRLTEEEAKDKNSYEQTRMIFDRYQQAISKTGMTMERNLVRTWIYVAHIDVNYQGVVEARNDVFDEEGLTADTHYIASTGIGGATPVRHATVAIDFLTYPDIQESDKKYLQALEHLNPTHEYGVAFERGTRLTLPSQQQYFISGTASIDKHGQVVYEGDVVRQTGRLLENIGALLKDGDATMNDIQYFIIYLRDITDYHTVEILMNQFYPQIPHIIVEAKVCRPGWLIEMECIAEKQ
;
A
#
# COMPACT_ATOMS: atom_id res chain seq x y z
N TYR A 1 11.04 -7.13 4.44
CA TYR A 1 9.76 -7.18 5.14
C TYR A 1 8.91 -8.34 4.65
N CYS A 2 7.91 -8.69 5.43
CA CYS A 2 7.00 -9.78 5.15
C CYS A 2 5.54 -9.31 5.26
N LYS A 3 4.68 -9.75 4.34
CA LYS A 3 3.22 -9.61 4.44
C LYS A 3 2.56 -10.99 4.47
N VAL A 4 1.70 -11.20 5.45
CA VAL A 4 0.86 -12.39 5.58
C VAL A 4 -0.57 -12.00 5.24
N PHE A 5 -1.11 -12.63 4.21
CA PHE A 5 -2.48 -12.48 3.77
C PHE A 5 -3.31 -13.65 4.30
N LEU A 6 -4.37 -13.36 5.02
CA LEU A 6 -5.26 -14.34 5.63
C LEU A 6 -6.64 -14.29 4.98
N SER A 7 -7.27 -15.43 4.79
CA SER A 7 -8.65 -15.50 4.31
C SER A 7 -9.68 -15.31 5.43
N ASP A 8 -9.28 -15.54 6.68
CA ASP A 8 -10.13 -15.45 7.87
C ASP A 8 -9.24 -15.25 9.11
N SER A 9 -8.97 -14.00 9.41
CA SER A 9 -8.04 -13.64 10.48
C SER A 9 -8.52 -14.08 11.87
N GLN A 10 -9.83 -14.12 12.12
CA GLN A 10 -10.39 -14.53 13.39
C GLN A 10 -10.09 -16.00 13.73
N ASN A 11 -10.13 -16.88 12.73
CA ASN A 11 -9.85 -18.30 12.91
C ASN A 11 -8.38 -18.66 12.73
N GLN A 12 -7.60 -17.86 12.01
CA GLN A 12 -6.24 -18.23 11.59
C GLN A 12 -5.13 -17.57 12.42
N ILE A 13 -5.39 -16.41 13.03
CA ILE A 13 -4.32 -15.64 13.69
C ILE A 13 -3.64 -16.42 14.82
N LYS A 14 -4.39 -17.12 15.64
CA LYS A 14 -3.86 -17.89 16.76
C LYS A 14 -2.99 -19.06 16.26
N GLU A 15 -3.50 -19.83 15.29
CA GLU A 15 -2.78 -20.95 14.68
C GLU A 15 -1.50 -20.48 13.99
N LEU A 16 -1.56 -19.35 13.26
CA LEU A 16 -0.38 -18.74 12.65
C LEU A 16 0.66 -18.38 13.72
N GLN A 17 0.27 -17.69 14.78
CA GLN A 17 1.18 -17.24 15.84
C GLN A 17 1.79 -18.39 16.65
N GLU A 18 1.10 -19.52 16.80
CA GLU A 18 1.59 -20.73 17.43
C GLU A 18 2.45 -21.60 16.50
N SER A 19 2.47 -21.32 15.19
CA SER A 19 3.23 -22.10 14.19
C SER A 19 4.74 -21.90 14.31
N LEU A 20 5.52 -22.92 13.92
CA LEU A 20 6.97 -22.81 13.79
C LEU A 20 7.38 -21.70 12.82
N LEU A 21 6.65 -21.54 11.71
CA LEU A 21 6.88 -20.48 10.75
C LEU A 21 6.88 -19.10 11.42
N TYR A 22 5.87 -18.80 12.22
CA TYR A 22 5.77 -17.52 12.90
C TYR A 22 6.87 -17.38 13.97
N GLN A 23 7.03 -18.39 14.81
CA GLN A 23 7.94 -18.34 15.96
C GLN A 23 9.43 -18.26 15.57
N GLU A 24 9.82 -18.89 14.46
CA GLU A 24 11.23 -18.94 14.04
C GLU A 24 11.57 -17.91 12.97
N PHE A 25 10.60 -17.50 12.12
CA PHE A 25 10.92 -16.69 10.95
C PHE A 25 10.17 -15.37 10.85
N LEU A 26 8.99 -15.20 11.45
CA LEU A 26 8.16 -14.02 11.21
C LEU A 26 8.11 -13.02 12.36
N LYS A 27 8.04 -13.48 13.60
CA LYS A 27 7.75 -12.63 14.78
C LYS A 27 8.74 -11.48 14.98
N ASP A 28 10.00 -11.69 14.59
CA ASP A 28 11.09 -10.71 14.77
C ASP A 28 11.42 -9.96 13.46
N THR A 29 10.54 -10.04 12.46
CA THR A 29 10.70 -9.34 11.18
C THR A 29 9.80 -8.11 11.07
N ASN A 30 10.03 -7.31 10.06
CA ASN A 30 9.12 -6.24 9.63
C ASN A 30 7.86 -6.88 9.02
N LEU A 31 6.86 -7.14 9.85
CA LEU A 31 5.72 -7.99 9.54
C LEU A 31 4.40 -7.23 9.46
N THR A 32 3.66 -7.46 8.39
CA THR A 32 2.24 -7.13 8.23
C THR A 32 1.42 -8.41 8.28
N ILE A 33 0.33 -8.43 9.05
CA ILE A 33 -0.72 -9.45 8.97
C ILE A 33 -2.03 -8.73 8.64
N VAL A 34 -2.70 -9.16 7.57
CA VAL A 34 -3.94 -8.54 7.10
C VAL A 34 -4.92 -9.60 6.59
N GLU A 35 -6.19 -9.38 6.83
CA GLU A 35 -7.25 -10.17 6.22
C GLU A 35 -7.57 -9.60 4.84
N GLN A 36 -7.02 -10.27 3.85
CA GLN A 36 -7.26 -10.11 2.41
C GLN A 36 -7.13 -11.51 1.81
N THR A 37 -8.23 -12.09 1.39
CA THR A 37 -8.28 -13.49 0.95
C THR A 37 -7.41 -13.75 -0.27
N PRO A 38 -6.39 -14.62 -0.19
CA PRO A 38 -5.66 -15.06 -1.39
C PRO A 38 -6.60 -15.81 -2.35
N LEU A 39 -6.55 -15.47 -3.65
CA LEU A 39 -7.49 -16.03 -4.63
C LEU A 39 -6.96 -17.28 -5.35
N ASN A 40 -5.73 -17.68 -5.07
CA ASN A 40 -5.12 -18.91 -5.60
C ASN A 40 -5.59 -20.22 -4.90
N GLY A 41 -6.61 -20.13 -4.07
CA GLY A 41 -7.15 -21.26 -3.31
C GLY A 41 -6.44 -21.57 -1.98
N SER A 42 -5.40 -20.80 -1.62
CA SER A 42 -4.75 -20.94 -0.32
C SER A 42 -5.49 -20.10 0.75
N LYS A 43 -5.47 -20.58 2.00
CA LYS A 43 -6.02 -19.82 3.13
C LYS A 43 -5.07 -18.77 3.67
N ILE A 44 -3.77 -18.97 3.46
CA ILE A 44 -2.68 -18.11 3.90
C ILE A 44 -1.70 -17.98 2.75
N SER A 45 -1.29 -16.75 2.45
CA SER A 45 -0.20 -16.49 1.50
C SER A 45 0.80 -15.53 2.10
N LEU A 46 2.05 -15.67 1.68
CA LEU A 46 3.18 -14.87 2.14
C LEU A 46 3.81 -14.14 0.96
N LEU A 47 4.05 -12.85 1.16
CA LEU A 47 4.97 -12.09 0.34
C LEU A 47 6.17 -11.74 1.20
N VAL A 48 7.36 -12.19 0.78
CA VAL A 48 8.62 -11.95 1.49
C VAL A 48 9.57 -11.22 0.57
N LYS A 49 10.05 -10.05 1.01
CA LYS A 49 11.12 -9.32 0.34
C LYS A 49 12.35 -9.31 1.23
N THR A 50 13.43 -9.86 0.71
CA THR A 50 14.77 -9.83 1.30
C THR A 50 15.68 -8.92 0.49
N THR A 51 16.75 -8.43 1.09
CA THR A 51 17.78 -7.65 0.41
C THR A 51 19.15 -7.98 1.02
N ASP A 52 20.18 -8.02 0.19
CA ASP A 52 21.56 -8.14 0.63
C ASP A 52 22.18 -6.76 0.92
N VAL A 53 21.46 -5.69 0.58
CA VAL A 53 21.88 -4.31 0.80
C VAL A 53 21.37 -3.84 2.15
N HIS A 54 22.30 -3.48 3.03
CA HIS A 54 21.95 -2.90 4.32
C HIS A 54 21.69 -1.40 4.18
N THR A 55 20.43 -1.04 4.03
CA THR A 55 19.98 0.35 4.14
C THR A 55 19.14 0.47 5.41
N PRO A 56 19.49 1.36 6.35
CA PRO A 56 18.68 1.57 7.54
C PRO A 56 17.26 1.96 7.16
N MET A 57 16.31 1.16 7.57
CA MET A 57 14.88 1.44 7.43
C MET A 57 14.13 0.99 8.67
N LEU A 58 13.07 1.69 9.02
CA LEU A 58 12.18 1.35 10.11
C LEU A 58 10.80 1.03 9.54
N PHE A 59 10.21 -0.05 10.04
CA PHE A 59 8.87 -0.47 9.66
C PHE A 59 7.99 -0.47 10.91
N HIS A 60 6.92 0.32 10.88
CA HIS A 60 5.97 0.38 11.97
C HIS A 60 4.62 -0.17 11.48
N SER A 61 4.21 -1.28 12.07
CA SER A 61 2.90 -1.88 11.85
C SER A 61 2.01 -1.54 13.04
N ILE A 62 1.16 -0.52 12.90
CA ILE A 62 0.36 0.00 14.00
C ILE A 62 -1.08 -0.50 13.91
N ARG A 63 -1.52 -1.13 15.00
CA ARG A 63 -2.85 -1.70 15.18
C ARG A 63 -3.42 -1.18 16.51
N LEU A 64 -4.71 -0.88 16.52
CA LEU A 64 -5.43 -0.54 17.75
C LEU A 64 -5.85 -1.83 18.47
N THR A 65 -5.96 -1.77 19.78
CA THR A 65 -6.62 -2.82 20.56
C THR A 65 -8.14 -2.69 20.43
N GLU A 66 -8.88 -3.73 20.85
CA GLU A 66 -10.34 -3.70 20.85
C GLU A 66 -10.91 -2.55 21.69
N GLU A 67 -10.33 -2.31 22.87
CA GLU A 67 -10.74 -1.23 23.76
C GLU A 67 -10.52 0.15 23.14
N GLU A 68 -9.40 0.33 22.45
CA GLU A 68 -9.06 1.59 21.77
C GLU A 68 -9.92 1.87 20.56
N ALA A 69 -10.29 0.83 19.82
CA ALA A 69 -11.11 0.95 18.61
C ALA A 69 -12.60 1.12 18.90
N LYS A 70 -13.04 0.61 20.09
CA LYS A 70 -14.44 0.62 20.48
C LYS A 70 -14.97 2.07 20.56
N ASP A 71 -16.20 2.25 20.05
CA ASP A 71 -16.93 3.51 20.04
C ASP A 71 -16.23 4.66 19.30
N LYS A 72 -15.23 4.35 18.45
CA LYS A 72 -14.53 5.32 17.59
C LYS A 72 -14.81 5.04 16.11
N ASN A 73 -15.04 6.11 15.37
CA ASN A 73 -15.18 6.03 13.92
C ASN A 73 -13.81 5.92 13.22
N SER A 74 -13.83 5.76 11.90
CA SER A 74 -12.61 5.58 11.10
C SER A 74 -11.69 6.80 11.12
N TYR A 75 -12.23 8.01 11.24
CA TYR A 75 -11.45 9.24 11.40
C TYR A 75 -10.65 9.22 12.70
N GLU A 76 -11.33 8.98 13.83
CA GLU A 76 -10.70 8.96 15.15
C GLU A 76 -9.63 7.86 15.25
N GLN A 77 -9.94 6.66 14.72
CA GLN A 77 -8.97 5.55 14.70
C GLN A 77 -7.74 5.88 13.86
N THR A 78 -7.93 6.51 12.71
CA THR A 78 -6.83 6.93 11.84
C THR A 78 -5.94 7.96 12.53
N ARG A 79 -6.53 8.99 13.16
CA ARG A 79 -5.78 9.98 13.96
C ARG A 79 -4.94 9.31 15.03
N MET A 80 -5.52 8.40 15.82
CA MET A 80 -4.80 7.68 16.87
C MET A 80 -3.60 6.88 16.35
N ILE A 81 -3.72 6.26 15.18
CA ILE A 81 -2.64 5.50 14.57
C ILE A 81 -1.51 6.43 14.12
N PHE A 82 -1.83 7.55 13.46
CA PHE A 82 -0.84 8.54 13.04
C PHE A 82 -0.15 9.19 14.25
N ASP A 83 -0.89 9.55 15.29
CA ASP A 83 -0.33 10.12 16.52
C ASP A 83 0.70 9.17 17.16
N ARG A 84 0.42 7.87 17.20
CA ARG A 84 1.36 6.86 17.68
C ARG A 84 2.61 6.77 16.83
N TYR A 85 2.42 6.78 15.52
CA TYR A 85 3.55 6.77 14.60
C TYR A 85 4.43 8.00 14.80
N GLN A 86 3.84 9.18 14.85
CA GLN A 86 4.54 10.45 15.09
C GLN A 86 5.32 10.42 16.41
N GLN A 87 4.69 9.94 17.49
CA GLN A 87 5.34 9.77 18.79
C GLN A 87 6.51 8.79 18.75
N ALA A 88 6.41 7.75 17.94
CA ALA A 88 7.48 6.77 17.80
C ALA A 88 8.70 7.36 17.09
N ILE A 89 8.51 8.05 15.96
CA ILE A 89 9.62 8.59 15.16
C ILE A 89 10.24 9.85 15.77
N SER A 90 9.46 10.70 16.42
CA SER A 90 9.95 11.96 17.03
C SER A 90 10.98 11.72 18.14
N LYS A 91 10.93 10.59 18.84
CA LYS A 91 11.91 10.18 19.84
C LYS A 91 13.33 10.05 19.30
N THR A 92 13.46 9.85 18.01
CA THR A 92 14.74 9.72 17.28
C THR A 92 15.05 10.93 16.40
N GLY A 93 14.29 12.02 16.53
CA GLY A 93 14.50 13.26 15.79
C GLY A 93 14.00 13.23 14.34
N MET A 94 13.25 12.20 13.96
CA MET A 94 12.63 12.08 12.64
C MET A 94 11.28 12.81 12.57
N THR A 95 10.89 13.18 11.36
CA THR A 95 9.57 13.78 11.03
C THR A 95 8.88 12.99 9.93
N MET A 96 7.56 13.11 9.83
CA MET A 96 6.83 12.50 8.73
C MET A 96 7.26 13.09 7.38
N GLU A 97 7.33 14.41 7.28
CA GLU A 97 7.72 15.11 6.06
C GLU A 97 9.08 14.64 5.53
N ARG A 98 10.08 14.51 6.39
CA ARG A 98 11.42 14.10 5.96
C ARG A 98 11.56 12.60 5.75
N ASN A 99 11.06 11.78 6.66
CA ASN A 99 11.52 10.40 6.82
C ASN A 99 10.50 9.35 6.41
N LEU A 100 9.18 9.68 6.41
CA LEU A 100 8.15 8.75 5.96
C LEU A 100 8.13 8.66 4.43
N VAL A 101 8.25 7.46 3.90
CA VAL A 101 8.33 7.22 2.44
C VAL A 101 7.10 6.51 1.91
N ARG A 102 6.55 5.59 2.68
CA ARG A 102 5.45 4.74 2.20
C ARG A 102 4.48 4.40 3.33
N THR A 103 3.18 4.43 3.01
CA THR A 103 2.13 3.90 3.89
C THR A 103 1.28 2.85 3.18
N TRP A 104 0.80 1.86 3.95
CA TRP A 104 -0.24 0.92 3.54
C TRP A 104 -1.39 1.04 4.54
N ILE A 105 -2.54 1.49 4.06
CA ILE A 105 -3.72 1.75 4.88
C ILE A 105 -4.76 0.68 4.56
N TYR A 106 -5.01 -0.20 5.50
CA TYR A 106 -6.01 -1.25 5.39
C TYR A 106 -7.31 -0.78 6.06
N VAL A 107 -8.38 -0.80 5.30
CA VAL A 107 -9.68 -0.25 5.76
C VAL A 107 -10.73 -1.35 5.72
N ALA A 108 -11.20 -1.75 6.90
CA ALA A 108 -12.33 -2.67 7.01
C ALA A 108 -13.60 -1.98 6.51
N HIS A 109 -14.41 -2.69 5.70
CA HIS A 109 -15.61 -2.11 5.08
C HIS A 109 -15.34 -0.76 4.40
N ILE A 110 -14.38 -0.75 3.48
CA ILE A 110 -13.83 0.47 2.85
C ILE A 110 -14.92 1.36 2.22
N ASP A 111 -15.97 0.79 1.64
CA ASP A 111 -17.08 1.53 1.04
C ASP A 111 -17.80 2.47 2.06
N VAL A 112 -17.65 2.22 3.36
CA VAL A 112 -18.26 3.01 4.46
C VAL A 112 -17.22 3.83 5.21
N ASN A 113 -16.05 3.26 5.46
CA ASN A 113 -15.05 3.84 6.38
C ASN A 113 -14.00 4.72 5.69
N TYR A 114 -13.89 4.66 4.36
CA TYR A 114 -12.79 5.32 3.64
C TYR A 114 -12.80 6.85 3.78
N GLN A 115 -13.98 7.46 3.80
CA GLN A 115 -14.09 8.92 3.90
C GLN A 115 -13.40 9.45 5.16
N GLY A 116 -13.69 8.87 6.34
CA GLY A 116 -13.07 9.28 7.59
C GLY A 116 -11.55 9.05 7.61
N VAL A 117 -11.08 7.99 6.95
CA VAL A 117 -9.63 7.74 6.80
C VAL A 117 -8.96 8.84 5.97
N VAL A 118 -9.56 9.22 4.84
CA VAL A 118 -9.03 10.29 3.96
C VAL A 118 -9.00 11.63 4.69
N GLU A 119 -10.10 12.00 5.36
CA GLU A 119 -10.17 13.24 6.12
C GLU A 119 -9.10 13.30 7.21
N ALA A 120 -8.99 12.26 8.04
CA ALA A 120 -7.99 12.22 9.10
C ALA A 120 -6.55 12.26 8.57
N ARG A 121 -6.25 11.54 7.48
CA ARG A 121 -4.93 11.58 6.85
C ARG A 121 -4.61 12.97 6.31
N ASN A 122 -5.54 13.61 5.62
CA ASN A 122 -5.35 14.93 5.06
C ASN A 122 -5.05 15.94 6.18
N ASP A 123 -5.82 15.91 7.27
CA ASP A 123 -5.61 16.80 8.44
C ASP A 123 -4.21 16.58 9.06
N VAL A 124 -3.80 15.31 9.26
CA VAL A 124 -2.47 14.99 9.79
C VAL A 124 -1.37 15.45 8.84
N PHE A 125 -1.55 15.29 7.54
CA PHE A 125 -0.54 15.67 6.58
C PHE A 125 -0.39 17.20 6.52
N ASP A 126 -1.48 17.95 6.56
CA ASP A 126 -1.43 19.42 6.65
C ASP A 126 -0.71 19.89 7.93
N GLU A 127 -1.00 19.27 9.08
CA GLU A 127 -0.34 19.55 10.36
C GLU A 127 1.17 19.26 10.32
N GLU A 128 1.59 18.24 9.57
CA GLU A 128 2.99 17.79 9.43
C GLU A 128 3.74 18.44 8.24
N GLY A 129 3.13 19.37 7.53
CA GLY A 129 3.75 20.07 6.41
C GLY A 129 3.78 19.29 5.09
N LEU A 130 3.01 18.21 5.00
CA LEU A 130 2.82 17.43 3.78
C LEU A 130 1.64 17.98 3.00
N THR A 131 1.91 18.83 2.04
CA THR A 131 0.92 19.59 1.28
C THR A 131 1.18 19.54 -0.23
N ALA A 132 0.28 20.11 -1.02
CA ALA A 132 0.48 20.24 -2.46
C ALA A 132 1.67 21.14 -2.85
N ASP A 133 2.07 22.07 -1.97
CA ASP A 133 3.20 22.97 -2.18
C ASP A 133 4.56 22.35 -1.77
N THR A 134 4.52 21.25 -1.01
CA THR A 134 5.70 20.49 -0.61
C THR A 134 5.72 19.15 -1.34
N HIS A 135 5.25 18.11 -0.69
CA HIS A 135 5.03 16.77 -1.26
C HIS A 135 4.09 15.96 -0.36
N TYR A 136 3.62 14.84 -0.87
CA TYR A 136 2.94 13.82 -0.10
C TYR A 136 3.80 12.55 0.04
N ILE A 137 3.17 11.47 0.47
CA ILE A 137 3.79 10.16 0.71
C ILE A 137 3.20 9.15 -0.26
N ALA A 138 4.00 8.25 -0.82
CA ALA A 138 3.49 7.11 -1.57
C ALA A 138 2.58 6.27 -0.67
N SER A 139 1.38 5.92 -1.12
CA SER A 139 0.37 5.29 -0.28
C SER A 139 -0.57 4.37 -1.07
N THR A 140 -1.00 3.28 -0.42
CA THR A 140 -2.12 2.46 -0.89
C THR A 140 -3.17 2.44 0.22
N GLY A 141 -4.39 2.86 -0.11
CA GLY A 141 -5.57 2.74 0.76
C GLY A 141 -6.52 1.71 0.19
N ILE A 142 -6.65 0.56 0.83
CA ILE A 142 -7.30 -0.62 0.26
C ILE A 142 -8.15 -1.35 1.30
N GLY A 143 -9.16 -2.08 0.86
CA GLY A 143 -9.93 -2.96 1.71
C GLY A 143 -9.07 -4.00 2.41
N GLY A 144 -9.23 -4.14 3.71
CA GLY A 144 -8.52 -5.13 4.52
C GLY A 144 -8.92 -5.02 5.98
N ALA A 145 -8.95 -6.13 6.68
CA ALA A 145 -9.31 -6.17 8.09
C ALA A 145 -8.20 -6.76 8.96
N THR A 146 -8.39 -6.65 10.25
CA THR A 146 -7.55 -7.28 11.27
C THR A 146 -8.43 -8.13 12.20
N PRO A 147 -7.86 -9.04 12.99
CA PRO A 147 -8.64 -9.83 13.94
C PRO A 147 -9.20 -9.01 15.12
N VAL A 148 -8.90 -7.73 15.18
CA VAL A 148 -9.33 -6.84 16.28
C VAL A 148 -10.74 -6.35 16.03
N ARG A 149 -11.66 -6.65 16.94
CA ARG A 149 -13.03 -6.16 16.88
C ARG A 149 -13.06 -4.63 16.93
N HIS A 150 -14.02 -4.04 16.25
CA HIS A 150 -14.22 -2.60 16.13
C HIS A 150 -13.09 -1.84 15.42
N ALA A 151 -11.95 -2.47 15.11
CA ALA A 151 -10.91 -1.83 14.34
C ALA A 151 -11.33 -1.69 12.87
N THR A 152 -11.49 -0.44 12.42
CA THR A 152 -11.84 -0.09 11.03
C THR A 152 -10.63 0.25 10.21
N VAL A 153 -9.47 0.52 10.84
CA VAL A 153 -8.24 0.95 10.18
C VAL A 153 -7.03 0.27 10.80
N ALA A 154 -6.08 -0.06 9.95
CA ALA A 154 -4.74 -0.48 10.32
C ALA A 154 -3.74 0.13 9.35
N ILE A 155 -2.58 0.60 9.82
CA ILE A 155 -1.61 1.28 8.96
C ILE A 155 -0.21 0.73 9.20
N ASP A 156 0.51 0.51 8.10
CA ASP A 156 1.94 0.25 8.11
C ASP A 156 2.68 1.46 7.55
N PHE A 157 3.82 1.77 8.14
CA PHE A 157 4.65 2.91 7.79
C PHE A 157 6.08 2.44 7.50
N LEU A 158 6.62 2.87 6.38
CA LEU A 158 8.02 2.65 6.02
C LEU A 158 8.80 3.96 6.11
N THR A 159 9.80 3.99 6.96
CA THR A 159 10.57 5.17 7.32
C THR A 159 12.06 4.94 7.03
N TYR A 160 12.71 5.93 6.44
CA TYR A 160 14.16 5.92 6.22
C TYR A 160 14.82 7.01 7.08
N PRO A 161 15.57 6.64 8.13
CA PRO A 161 16.14 7.60 9.08
C PRO A 161 17.09 8.62 8.43
N ASP A 162 17.94 8.17 7.51
CA ASP A 162 19.03 8.96 6.96
C ASP A 162 18.70 9.61 5.61
N ILE A 163 17.47 9.44 5.10
CA ILE A 163 17.07 9.94 3.79
C ILE A 163 17.04 11.48 3.76
N GLN A 164 17.53 12.05 2.68
CA GLN A 164 17.45 13.49 2.43
C GLN A 164 16.40 13.76 1.32
N GLU A 165 15.92 14.99 1.25
CA GLU A 165 14.97 15.36 0.20
C GLU A 165 15.56 15.22 -1.20
N SER A 166 16.87 15.48 -1.36
CA SER A 166 17.61 15.28 -2.62
C SER A 166 17.65 13.84 -3.11
N ASP A 167 17.39 12.87 -2.20
CA ASP A 167 17.41 11.44 -2.52
C ASP A 167 16.05 10.95 -3.02
N LYS A 168 15.02 11.79 -2.95
CA LYS A 168 13.64 11.47 -3.33
C LYS A 168 13.28 12.08 -4.68
N LYS A 169 12.49 11.36 -5.45
CA LYS A 169 11.76 11.88 -6.60
C LYS A 169 10.29 11.43 -6.49
N TYR A 170 9.39 12.38 -6.50
CA TYR A 170 7.95 12.13 -6.54
C TYR A 170 7.53 11.92 -7.98
N LEU A 171 7.03 10.71 -8.27
CA LEU A 171 6.78 10.25 -9.63
C LEU A 171 5.46 10.79 -10.17
N GLN A 172 5.51 11.31 -11.37
CA GLN A 172 4.37 11.90 -12.06
C GLN A 172 4.20 11.30 -13.47
N ALA A 173 2.96 11.23 -13.92
CA ALA A 173 2.63 10.77 -15.26
C ALA A 173 1.43 11.56 -15.80
N LEU A 174 1.58 12.89 -15.93
CA LEU A 174 0.49 13.85 -16.18
C LEU A 174 -0.31 13.61 -17.47
N GLU A 175 0.24 12.89 -18.44
CA GLU A 175 -0.50 12.46 -19.63
C GLU A 175 -1.38 11.21 -19.38
N HIS A 176 -1.19 10.56 -18.24
CA HIS A 176 -1.90 9.33 -17.85
C HIS A 176 -2.74 9.51 -16.60
N LEU A 177 -2.23 10.27 -15.62
CA LEU A 177 -2.75 10.40 -14.26
C LEU A 177 -2.72 11.87 -13.83
N ASN A 178 -3.79 12.37 -13.25
CA ASN A 178 -3.76 13.68 -12.60
C ASN A 178 -3.10 13.61 -11.20
N PRO A 179 -2.62 14.76 -10.67
CA PRO A 179 -2.22 14.88 -9.28
C PRO A 179 -3.37 14.53 -8.32
N THR A 180 -3.06 13.87 -7.22
CA THR A 180 -4.09 13.30 -6.34
C THR A 180 -4.86 14.36 -5.54
N HIS A 181 -4.19 15.48 -5.21
CA HIS A 181 -4.82 16.60 -4.49
C HIS A 181 -5.97 17.26 -5.28
N GLU A 182 -5.98 17.14 -6.62
CA GLU A 182 -7.06 17.69 -7.45
C GLU A 182 -8.44 17.06 -7.19
N TYR A 183 -8.45 15.84 -6.61
CA TYR A 183 -9.70 15.19 -6.22
C TYR A 183 -9.78 14.86 -4.71
N GLY A 184 -9.04 15.63 -3.91
CA GLY A 184 -9.21 15.69 -2.46
C GLY A 184 -8.50 14.59 -1.66
N VAL A 185 -7.51 13.90 -2.25
CA VAL A 185 -6.72 12.91 -1.53
C VAL A 185 -5.23 13.28 -1.52
N ALA A 186 -4.59 13.09 -0.37
CA ALA A 186 -3.21 13.46 -0.12
C ALA A 186 -2.30 12.22 -0.19
N PHE A 187 -1.75 11.93 -1.37
CA PHE A 187 -0.69 10.92 -1.55
C PHE A 187 0.06 11.13 -2.86
N GLU A 188 1.30 10.62 -2.97
CA GLU A 188 2.05 10.56 -4.22
C GLU A 188 1.68 9.32 -5.03
N ARG A 189 1.65 9.44 -6.35
CA ARG A 189 1.46 8.30 -7.27
C ARG A 189 2.58 7.26 -7.14
N GLY A 190 3.76 7.71 -6.76
CA GLY A 190 4.91 6.89 -6.45
C GLY A 190 6.08 7.75 -5.99
N THR A 191 7.02 7.13 -5.30
CA THR A 191 8.26 7.77 -4.86
C THR A 191 9.44 6.91 -5.25
N ARG A 192 10.44 7.51 -5.90
CA ARG A 192 11.76 6.90 -6.11
C ARG A 192 12.70 7.38 -5.02
N LEU A 193 13.43 6.44 -4.42
CA LEU A 193 14.57 6.73 -3.56
C LEU A 193 15.87 6.41 -4.28
N THR A 194 16.81 7.33 -4.23
CA THR A 194 18.19 7.11 -4.65
C THR A 194 19.01 6.74 -3.42
N LEU A 195 19.32 5.46 -3.28
CA LEU A 195 20.12 4.91 -2.19
C LEU A 195 21.56 4.69 -2.66
N PRO A 196 22.54 4.52 -1.75
CA PRO A 196 23.95 4.41 -2.14
C PRO A 196 24.28 3.33 -3.16
N SER A 197 23.52 2.26 -3.23
CA SER A 197 23.78 1.11 -4.10
C SER A 197 22.67 0.80 -5.10
N GLN A 198 21.53 1.45 -5.00
CA GLN A 198 20.38 1.16 -5.86
C GLN A 198 19.33 2.27 -5.80
N GLN A 199 18.44 2.27 -6.77
CA GLN A 199 17.22 3.06 -6.74
C GLN A 199 16.04 2.14 -6.37
N GLN A 200 15.19 2.59 -5.46
CA GLN A 200 13.95 1.90 -5.08
C GLN A 200 12.74 2.75 -5.48
N TYR A 201 11.72 2.10 -6.02
CA TYR A 201 10.50 2.73 -6.50
C TYR A 201 9.32 2.16 -5.74
N PHE A 202 8.57 3.01 -5.08
CA PHE A 202 7.35 2.66 -4.36
C PHE A 202 6.16 3.19 -5.15
N ILE A 203 5.54 2.34 -5.96
CA ILE A 203 4.35 2.71 -6.72
C ILE A 203 3.13 2.50 -5.85
N SER A 204 2.36 3.57 -5.66
CA SER A 204 1.11 3.57 -4.90
C SER A 204 0.03 2.73 -5.57
N GLY A 205 -1.02 2.40 -4.83
CA GLY A 205 -2.20 1.79 -5.39
C GLY A 205 -2.66 2.55 -6.64
N THR A 206 -2.65 1.85 -7.77
CA THR A 206 -2.93 2.41 -9.10
C THR A 206 -4.07 1.64 -9.72
N ALA A 207 -5.08 2.36 -10.19
CA ALA A 207 -6.28 1.80 -10.81
C ALA A 207 -6.46 2.34 -12.23
N SER A 208 -7.53 1.90 -12.91
CA SER A 208 -7.91 2.36 -14.25
C SER A 208 -8.51 3.76 -14.20
N ILE A 209 -7.67 4.76 -14.38
CA ILE A 209 -7.99 6.19 -14.32
C ILE A 209 -7.31 6.90 -15.50
N ASP A 210 -7.90 7.99 -15.97
CA ASP A 210 -7.31 8.88 -16.96
C ASP A 210 -6.65 10.13 -16.32
N LYS A 211 -6.10 10.98 -17.16
CA LYS A 211 -5.45 12.23 -16.75
C LYS A 211 -6.40 13.29 -16.17
N HIS A 212 -7.71 13.05 -16.19
CA HIS A 212 -8.73 13.90 -15.58
C HIS A 212 -9.28 13.31 -14.29
N GLY A 213 -8.69 12.21 -13.81
CA GLY A 213 -9.13 11.54 -12.59
C GLY A 213 -10.43 10.73 -12.74
N GLN A 214 -10.84 10.46 -13.98
CA GLN A 214 -12.06 9.70 -14.26
C GLN A 214 -11.77 8.21 -14.35
N VAL A 215 -12.68 7.41 -13.80
CA VAL A 215 -12.64 5.95 -14.00
C VAL A 215 -12.86 5.65 -15.48
N VAL A 216 -12.00 4.83 -16.06
CA VAL A 216 -12.16 4.40 -17.44
C VAL A 216 -12.35 2.90 -17.54
N TYR A 217 -13.10 2.47 -18.55
CA TYR A 217 -13.45 1.06 -18.79
C TYR A 217 -14.27 0.42 -17.66
N GLU A 218 -15.26 1.14 -17.15
CA GLU A 218 -16.17 0.62 -16.13
C GLU A 218 -16.77 -0.73 -16.54
N GLY A 219 -16.81 -1.69 -15.62
CA GLY A 219 -17.35 -3.03 -15.86
C GLY A 219 -16.47 -3.96 -16.71
N ASP A 220 -15.27 -3.53 -17.13
CA ASP A 220 -14.36 -4.32 -17.97
C ASP A 220 -13.00 -4.51 -17.28
N VAL A 221 -12.85 -5.61 -16.54
CA VAL A 221 -11.61 -5.90 -15.79
C VAL A 221 -10.40 -6.07 -16.69
N VAL A 222 -10.57 -6.60 -17.90
CA VAL A 222 -9.46 -6.79 -18.86
C VAL A 222 -8.89 -5.45 -19.29
N ARG A 223 -9.76 -4.52 -19.70
CA ARG A 223 -9.33 -3.19 -20.12
C ARG A 223 -8.84 -2.36 -18.94
N GLN A 224 -9.45 -2.51 -17.75
CA GLN A 224 -8.95 -1.88 -16.55
C GLN A 224 -7.55 -2.37 -16.17
N THR A 225 -7.29 -3.67 -16.26
CA THR A 225 -5.95 -4.25 -16.05
C THR A 225 -4.93 -3.66 -17.00
N GLY A 226 -5.23 -3.61 -18.31
CA GLY A 226 -4.35 -2.98 -19.29
C GLY A 226 -4.06 -1.51 -18.98
N ARG A 227 -5.09 -0.73 -18.66
CA ARG A 227 -4.94 0.70 -18.37
C ARG A 227 -4.11 0.98 -17.12
N LEU A 228 -4.34 0.24 -16.03
CA LEU A 228 -3.53 0.45 -14.82
C LEU A 228 -2.06 0.06 -15.03
N LEU A 229 -1.77 -0.97 -15.82
CA LEU A 229 -0.39 -1.34 -16.17
C LEU A 229 0.29 -0.26 -17.05
N GLU A 230 -0.43 0.37 -17.97
CA GLU A 230 0.05 1.56 -18.69
C GLU A 230 0.38 2.71 -17.72
N ASN A 231 -0.49 2.96 -16.75
CA ASN A 231 -0.28 3.99 -15.72
C ASN A 231 0.98 3.71 -14.89
N ILE A 232 1.16 2.47 -14.43
CA ILE A 232 2.37 2.05 -13.70
C ILE A 232 3.63 2.22 -14.56
N GLY A 233 3.58 1.78 -15.82
CA GLY A 233 4.70 1.93 -16.76
C GLY A 233 5.08 3.39 -16.99
N ALA A 234 4.10 4.30 -17.06
CA ALA A 234 4.34 5.73 -17.19
C ALA A 234 5.00 6.34 -15.95
N LEU A 235 4.59 5.93 -14.74
CA LEU A 235 5.22 6.34 -13.49
C LEU A 235 6.67 5.85 -13.39
N LEU A 236 6.91 4.58 -13.70
CA LEU A 236 8.26 4.02 -13.69
C LEU A 236 9.17 4.74 -14.69
N LYS A 237 8.66 5.04 -15.88
CA LYS A 237 9.39 5.79 -16.93
C LYS A 237 9.78 7.19 -16.45
N ASP A 238 8.91 7.90 -15.74
CA ASP A 238 9.26 9.19 -15.13
C ASP A 238 10.41 9.07 -14.13
N GLY A 239 10.49 7.94 -13.43
CA GLY A 239 11.58 7.62 -12.52
C GLY A 239 12.83 7.02 -13.17
N ASP A 240 12.93 6.94 -14.50
CA ASP A 240 14.00 6.28 -15.26
C ASP A 240 14.05 4.75 -15.08
N ALA A 241 12.92 4.13 -14.75
CA ALA A 241 12.76 2.68 -14.66
C ALA A 241 11.76 2.13 -15.71
N THR A 242 11.63 0.82 -15.75
CA THR A 242 10.76 0.09 -16.66
C THR A 242 9.97 -1.00 -15.92
N MET A 243 9.01 -1.62 -16.58
CA MET A 243 8.28 -2.76 -16.04
C MET A 243 9.19 -3.96 -15.70
N ASN A 244 10.36 -4.08 -16.32
CA ASN A 244 11.33 -5.15 -16.03
C ASN A 244 12.06 -4.97 -14.69
N ASP A 245 12.03 -3.77 -14.12
CA ASP A 245 12.66 -3.46 -12.84
C ASP A 245 11.74 -3.83 -11.66
N ILE A 246 10.47 -4.20 -11.92
CA ILE A 246 9.49 -4.56 -10.90
C ILE A 246 9.91 -5.86 -10.21
N GLN A 247 9.92 -5.83 -8.88
CA GLN A 247 10.27 -6.97 -8.03
C GLN A 247 9.05 -7.85 -7.73
N TYR A 248 7.89 -7.25 -7.56
CA TYR A 248 6.61 -7.95 -7.38
C TYR A 248 5.42 -7.01 -7.57
N PHE A 249 4.23 -7.60 -7.80
CA PHE A 249 2.94 -6.93 -7.70
C PHE A 249 2.11 -7.46 -6.53
N ILE A 250 1.35 -6.57 -5.90
CA ILE A 250 0.17 -6.94 -5.13
C ILE A 250 -1.05 -6.46 -5.91
N ILE A 251 -1.95 -7.40 -6.19
CA ILE A 251 -3.13 -7.20 -7.05
C ILE A 251 -4.37 -7.36 -6.20
N TYR A 252 -5.20 -6.34 -6.18
CA TYR A 252 -6.42 -6.27 -5.41
C TYR A 252 -7.61 -6.37 -6.33
N LEU A 253 -8.43 -7.38 -6.16
CA LEU A 253 -9.67 -7.57 -6.92
C LEU A 253 -10.88 -7.28 -6.03
N ARG A 254 -11.79 -6.47 -6.56
CA ARG A 254 -13.05 -6.15 -5.90
C ARG A 254 -14.03 -7.32 -5.93
N ASP A 255 -13.97 -8.14 -6.98
CA ASP A 255 -14.81 -9.32 -7.20
C ASP A 255 -13.94 -10.55 -7.49
N ILE A 256 -14.14 -11.61 -6.73
CA ILE A 256 -13.39 -12.86 -6.87
C ILE A 256 -13.61 -13.55 -8.23
N THR A 257 -14.71 -13.28 -8.89
CA THR A 257 -15.02 -13.86 -10.21
C THR A 257 -14.08 -13.36 -11.31
N ASP A 258 -13.39 -12.24 -11.11
CA ASP A 258 -12.41 -11.69 -12.02
C ASP A 258 -11.03 -12.37 -11.93
N TYR A 259 -10.81 -13.23 -10.91
CA TYR A 259 -9.51 -13.83 -10.60
C TYR A 259 -8.87 -14.52 -11.80
N HIS A 260 -9.55 -15.49 -12.40
CA HIS A 260 -8.96 -16.28 -13.49
C HIS A 260 -8.59 -15.43 -14.71
N THR A 261 -9.40 -14.43 -15.01
CA THR A 261 -9.12 -13.49 -16.10
C THR A 261 -7.84 -12.71 -15.84
N VAL A 262 -7.68 -12.16 -14.65
CA VAL A 262 -6.51 -11.37 -14.28
C VAL A 262 -5.26 -12.25 -14.13
N GLU A 263 -5.40 -13.45 -13.55
CA GLU A 263 -4.30 -14.42 -13.44
C GLU A 263 -3.74 -14.80 -14.82
N ILE A 264 -4.61 -15.06 -15.80
CA ILE A 264 -4.20 -15.36 -17.19
C ILE A 264 -3.44 -14.17 -17.79
N LEU A 265 -3.95 -12.96 -17.63
CA LEU A 265 -3.30 -11.74 -18.15
C LEU A 265 -1.91 -11.55 -17.52
N MET A 266 -1.78 -11.67 -16.20
CA MET A 266 -0.49 -11.50 -15.52
C MET A 266 0.51 -12.56 -15.95
N ASN A 267 0.11 -13.83 -16.03
CA ASN A 267 0.96 -14.91 -16.49
C ASN A 267 1.37 -14.80 -17.97
N GLN A 268 0.53 -14.15 -18.79
CA GLN A 268 0.83 -13.91 -20.20
C GLN A 268 1.81 -12.74 -20.39
N PHE A 269 1.58 -11.61 -19.70
CA PHE A 269 2.34 -10.38 -19.92
C PHE A 269 3.56 -10.23 -19.00
N TYR A 270 3.48 -10.77 -17.78
CA TYR A 270 4.53 -10.63 -16.77
C TYR A 270 4.86 -11.94 -16.05
N PRO A 271 5.12 -13.06 -16.79
CA PRO A 271 5.34 -14.38 -16.19
C PRO A 271 6.58 -14.43 -15.27
N GLN A 272 7.50 -13.48 -15.41
CA GLN A 272 8.74 -13.43 -14.64
C GLN A 272 8.61 -12.64 -13.34
N ILE A 273 7.52 -11.88 -13.17
CA ILE A 273 7.35 -11.01 -12.02
C ILE A 273 6.46 -11.72 -10.97
N PRO A 274 6.99 -11.99 -9.78
CA PRO A 274 6.18 -12.54 -8.69
C PRO A 274 4.97 -11.65 -8.40
N HIS A 275 3.81 -12.26 -8.20
CA HIS A 275 2.62 -11.52 -7.83
C HIS A 275 1.71 -12.32 -6.91
N ILE A 276 0.93 -11.61 -6.14
CA ILE A 276 -0.16 -12.16 -5.35
C ILE A 276 -1.46 -11.45 -5.73
N ILE A 277 -2.53 -12.22 -5.92
CA ILE A 277 -3.87 -11.71 -6.19
C ILE A 277 -4.73 -11.99 -4.95
N VAL A 278 -5.30 -10.96 -4.37
CA VAL A 278 -6.15 -11.06 -3.18
C VAL A 278 -7.49 -10.39 -3.40
N GLU A 279 -8.51 -10.87 -2.70
CA GLU A 279 -9.78 -10.16 -2.61
C GLU A 279 -9.61 -8.95 -1.69
N ALA A 280 -9.83 -7.77 -2.24
CA ALA A 280 -9.88 -6.54 -1.49
C ALA A 280 -10.69 -5.49 -2.25
N LYS A 281 -11.65 -4.87 -1.59
CA LYS A 281 -12.42 -3.79 -2.21
C LYS A 281 -11.53 -2.56 -2.40
N VAL A 282 -11.60 -2.03 -3.61
CA VAL A 282 -10.94 -0.78 -3.99
C VAL A 282 -11.81 0.40 -3.57
N CYS A 283 -11.20 1.55 -3.30
CA CYS A 283 -11.86 2.70 -2.69
C CYS A 283 -12.97 3.37 -3.53
N ARG A 284 -13.05 3.11 -4.83
CA ARG A 284 -14.15 3.55 -5.71
C ARG A 284 -14.86 2.34 -6.32
N PRO A 285 -16.19 2.28 -6.29
CA PRO A 285 -16.96 1.12 -6.81
C PRO A 285 -16.70 0.81 -8.29
N GLY A 286 -16.43 1.80 -9.13
CA GLY A 286 -16.14 1.62 -10.56
C GLY A 286 -14.79 0.99 -10.86
N TRP A 287 -13.87 0.92 -9.90
CA TRP A 287 -12.61 0.21 -10.03
C TRP A 287 -12.75 -1.24 -9.61
N LEU A 288 -12.61 -2.14 -10.57
CA LEU A 288 -12.69 -3.60 -10.35
C LEU A 288 -11.36 -4.15 -9.84
N ILE A 289 -10.26 -3.48 -10.16
CA ILE A 289 -8.90 -3.88 -9.89
C ILE A 289 -8.03 -2.68 -9.51
N GLU A 290 -7.11 -2.91 -8.58
CA GLU A 290 -6.01 -1.99 -8.24
C GLU A 290 -4.72 -2.80 -8.09
N MET A 291 -3.59 -2.20 -8.44
CA MET A 291 -2.27 -2.82 -8.24
C MET A 291 -1.32 -1.83 -7.58
N GLU A 292 -0.44 -2.36 -6.75
CA GLU A 292 0.77 -1.69 -6.30
C GLU A 292 1.99 -2.53 -6.64
N CYS A 293 3.15 -1.90 -6.74
CA CYS A 293 4.40 -2.61 -6.94
C CYS A 293 5.58 -1.88 -6.28
N ILE A 294 6.64 -2.64 -6.07
CA ILE A 294 7.98 -2.10 -5.79
C ILE A 294 8.88 -2.49 -6.97
N ALA A 295 9.66 -1.53 -7.45
CA ALA A 295 10.70 -1.78 -8.43
C ALA A 295 12.07 -1.38 -7.86
N GLU A 296 13.13 -1.99 -8.39
CA GLU A 296 14.52 -1.72 -8.01
C GLU A 296 15.40 -1.70 -9.24
N LYS A 297 16.30 -0.72 -9.28
CA LYS A 297 17.29 -0.55 -10.34
C LYS A 297 18.67 -0.30 -9.72
N GLN A 298 19.67 -1.03 -10.18
CA GLN A 298 21.09 -0.83 -9.82
C GLN A 298 21.71 0.32 -10.60
#